data_bcd10f1696b2e7bd3922593472f4a90e
#
_entry.id   bcd10f1696b2e7bd3922593472f4a90e
#
_cell.length_a   1.000
_cell.length_b   1.000
_cell.length_c   1.000
_cell.angle_alpha   90.00
_cell.angle_beta   90.00
_cell.angle_gamma   90.00
#
_symmetry.space_group_name_H-M   'P 1'
#
loop_
_entity.id
_entity.type
_entity.pdbx_description
1 polymer ?
#
loop_
_entity_poly.entity_id
_entity_poly.type
_entity_poly.pdbx_seq_one_letter_code
_entity_poly.pdbx_strand_id
1 'polypeptide(L)'
;MEPIADQAHFETLFRDPKAEGRRISDTLFIVYFTAAWCGPCKKLDKDQIVAAAKDKGIPIYICDSTTNEYTVGYCMVRGFPTFVAYNLGKEKNRLQSNNTEAVIIWIDYVSEK
;
A
#
# COMPACT_ATOMS: atom_id res chain seq x y z
N MET A 1 9.63 -2.63 -2.25
CA MET A 1 8.62 -1.58 -2.00
C MET A 1 9.26 -0.21 -2.05
N GLU A 2 8.67 0.68 -2.81
CA GLU A 2 9.17 2.05 -2.88
C GLU A 2 8.70 2.83 -1.64
N PRO A 3 9.59 3.53 -0.93
CA PRO A 3 9.17 4.30 0.24
C PRO A 3 8.41 5.56 -0.16
N ILE A 4 7.39 5.88 0.63
CA ILE A 4 6.67 7.15 0.51
C ILE A 4 7.40 8.16 1.39
N ALA A 5 8.02 9.15 0.76
CA ALA A 5 8.86 10.10 1.48
C ALA A 5 8.08 10.99 2.43
N ASP A 6 6.92 11.49 1.97
CA ASP A 6 6.10 12.42 2.74
C ASP A 6 4.68 12.48 2.17
N GLN A 7 3.84 13.35 2.74
CA GLN A 7 2.46 13.51 2.30
C GLN A 7 2.38 14.02 0.86
N ALA A 8 3.26 14.90 0.46
CA ALA A 8 3.27 15.41 -0.92
C ALA A 8 3.50 14.28 -1.92
N HIS A 9 4.44 13.39 -1.61
CA HIS A 9 4.68 12.22 -2.44
C HIS A 9 3.42 11.34 -2.50
N PHE A 10 2.79 11.07 -1.34
CA PHE A 10 1.56 10.27 -1.30
C PHE A 10 0.47 10.89 -2.18
N GLU A 11 0.30 12.22 -2.11
CA GLU A 11 -0.74 12.90 -2.90
C GLU A 11 -0.49 12.80 -4.39
N THR A 12 0.76 12.70 -4.83
CA THR A 12 1.03 12.55 -6.27
C THR A 12 0.47 11.23 -6.81
N LEU A 13 0.30 10.22 -5.96
CA LEU A 13 -0.24 8.94 -6.37
C LEU A 13 -1.74 9.01 -6.66
N PHE A 14 -2.41 10.06 -6.16
CA PHE A 14 -3.83 10.29 -6.40
C PHE A 14 -4.11 11.18 -7.60
N ARG A 15 -3.10 11.75 -8.22
CA ARG A 15 -3.32 12.68 -9.32
C ARG A 15 -4.04 11.99 -10.47
N ASP A 16 -4.79 12.80 -11.24
CA ASP A 16 -5.54 12.30 -12.37
C ASP A 16 -4.61 11.52 -13.31
N PRO A 17 -4.83 10.20 -13.45
CA PRO A 17 -3.98 9.40 -14.30
C PRO A 17 -4.03 9.82 -15.77
N LYS A 18 -5.10 10.46 -16.20
CA LYS A 18 -5.21 10.93 -17.57
C LYS A 18 -4.28 12.11 -17.85
N ALA A 19 -4.07 12.96 -16.86
CA ALA A 19 -3.19 14.12 -17.00
C ALA A 19 -1.74 13.70 -17.19
N GLU A 20 -1.37 12.51 -16.77
CA GLU A 20 -0.02 11.98 -16.88
C GLU A 20 0.08 10.87 -17.92
N GLY A 21 -0.95 10.68 -18.72
CA GLY A 21 -0.97 9.65 -19.75
C GLY A 21 -1.14 8.24 -19.22
N ARG A 22 -1.43 8.07 -17.93
CA ARG A 22 -1.63 6.75 -17.36
C ARG A 22 -3.01 6.19 -17.71
N ARG A 23 -3.06 4.91 -17.95
CA ARG A 23 -4.32 4.23 -18.18
C ARG A 23 -5.04 3.98 -16.87
N ILE A 24 -6.36 3.82 -16.92
CA ILE A 24 -7.16 3.53 -15.72
C ILE A 24 -6.68 2.26 -15.03
N SER A 25 -6.27 1.26 -15.80
CA SER A 25 -5.74 0.01 -15.26
C SER A 25 -4.46 0.19 -14.45
N ASP A 26 -3.75 1.31 -14.65
CA ASP A 26 -2.49 1.60 -13.99
C ASP A 26 -2.66 2.43 -12.72
N THR A 27 -3.91 2.64 -12.28
CA THR A 27 -4.20 3.52 -11.16
C THR A 27 -4.32 2.80 -9.81
N LEU A 28 -4.36 1.46 -9.84
CA LEU A 28 -4.41 0.67 -8.62
C LEU A 28 -3.02 0.59 -8.00
N PHE A 29 -2.92 0.93 -6.73
CA PHE A 29 -1.67 0.76 -5.98
C PHE A 29 -1.98 0.37 -4.55
N ILE A 30 -0.98 -0.20 -3.88
CA ILE A 30 -1.10 -0.63 -2.49
C ILE A 30 -0.07 0.13 -1.66
N VAL A 31 -0.47 0.55 -0.46
CA VAL A 31 0.45 1.11 0.52
C VAL A 31 0.51 0.19 1.72
N TYR A 32 1.72 -0.21 2.08
CA TYR A 32 2.00 -0.99 3.28
C TYR A 32 2.42 0.00 4.37
N PHE A 33 1.61 0.09 5.41
CA PHE A 33 1.88 0.95 6.56
C PHE A 33 2.57 0.15 7.65
N THR A 34 3.72 0.63 8.09
CA THR A 34 4.55 -0.03 9.08
C THR A 34 5.12 1.00 10.05
N ALA A 35 5.85 0.53 11.05
CA ALA A 35 6.61 1.37 11.98
C ALA A 35 7.86 0.60 12.40
N ALA A 36 8.93 1.34 12.68
CA ALA A 36 10.21 0.72 13.06
C ALA A 36 10.07 -0.14 14.33
N TRP A 37 9.15 0.25 15.23
CA TRP A 37 8.92 -0.46 16.49
C TRP A 37 7.89 -1.59 16.38
N CYS A 38 7.35 -1.84 15.19
CA CYS A 38 6.26 -2.81 15.01
C CYS A 38 6.77 -4.25 15.03
N GLY A 39 6.56 -4.95 16.15
CA GLY A 39 6.91 -6.36 16.25
C GLY A 39 6.16 -7.25 15.28
N PRO A 40 4.82 -7.14 15.19
CA PRO A 40 4.04 -7.94 14.24
C PRO A 40 4.44 -7.75 12.77
N CYS A 41 4.90 -6.56 12.40
CA CYS A 41 5.36 -6.30 11.03
C CYS A 41 6.54 -7.18 10.64
N LYS A 42 7.36 -7.57 11.62
CA LYS A 42 8.55 -8.40 11.38
C LYS A 42 8.23 -9.82 10.99
N LYS A 43 6.98 -10.25 11.22
CA LYS A 43 6.53 -11.59 10.86
C LYS A 43 6.19 -11.71 9.38
N LEU A 44 6.08 -10.59 8.68
CA LEU A 44 5.74 -10.59 7.27
C LEU A 44 6.97 -10.90 6.42
N ASP A 45 6.77 -11.75 5.42
CA ASP A 45 7.78 -11.99 4.39
C ASP A 45 7.55 -10.97 3.28
N LYS A 46 8.27 -9.85 3.36
CA LYS A 46 8.09 -8.75 2.42
C LYS A 46 8.44 -9.13 0.99
N ASP A 47 9.42 -10.01 0.81
CA ASP A 47 9.84 -10.43 -0.52
C ASP A 47 8.71 -11.19 -1.22
N GLN A 48 8.02 -12.07 -0.51
CA GLN A 48 6.86 -12.78 -1.06
C GLN A 48 5.72 -11.83 -1.39
N ILE A 49 5.49 -10.84 -0.54
CA ILE A 49 4.42 -9.86 -0.75
C ILE A 49 4.71 -9.01 -1.98
N VAL A 50 5.94 -8.53 -2.11
CA VAL A 50 6.37 -7.75 -3.28
C VAL A 50 6.23 -8.58 -4.55
N ALA A 51 6.65 -9.83 -4.51
CA ALA A 51 6.53 -10.73 -5.66
C ALA A 51 5.07 -10.94 -6.06
N ALA A 52 4.18 -11.10 -5.09
CA ALA A 52 2.75 -11.27 -5.37
C ALA A 52 2.14 -10.03 -6.02
N ALA A 53 2.48 -8.85 -5.51
CA ALA A 53 1.99 -7.60 -6.09
C ALA A 53 2.55 -7.41 -7.50
N LYS A 54 3.83 -7.68 -7.70
CA LYS A 54 4.46 -7.56 -9.01
C LYS A 54 3.83 -8.51 -10.03
N ASP A 55 3.50 -9.71 -9.60
CA ASP A 55 2.85 -10.70 -10.45
C ASP A 55 1.50 -10.20 -10.96
N LYS A 56 0.81 -9.40 -10.17
CA LYS A 56 -0.47 -8.78 -10.55
C LYS A 56 -0.30 -7.42 -11.22
N GLY A 57 0.93 -6.95 -11.38
CA GLY A 57 1.18 -5.63 -11.96
C GLY A 57 0.78 -4.48 -11.07
N ILE A 58 0.72 -4.68 -9.75
CA ILE A 58 0.29 -3.66 -8.80
C ILE A 58 1.50 -3.03 -8.11
N PRO A 59 1.71 -1.71 -8.25
CA PRO A 59 2.75 -1.03 -7.49
C PRO A 59 2.44 -1.11 -5.99
N ILE A 60 3.46 -1.39 -5.19
CA ILE A 60 3.33 -1.41 -3.74
C ILE A 60 4.36 -0.47 -3.12
N TYR A 61 3.89 0.38 -2.22
CA TYR A 61 4.70 1.39 -1.54
C TYR A 61 4.75 1.09 -0.05
N ILE A 62 5.78 1.58 0.62
CA ILE A 62 5.89 1.45 2.07
C ILE A 62 5.84 2.83 2.71
N CYS A 63 4.99 2.98 3.72
CA CYS A 63 4.88 4.18 4.52
C CYS A 63 5.25 3.84 5.96
N ASP A 64 6.39 4.37 6.42
CA ASP A 64 6.88 4.12 7.77
C ASP A 64 6.39 5.24 8.68
N SER A 65 5.59 4.88 9.67
CA SER A 65 5.05 5.83 10.65
C SER A 65 6.15 6.58 11.39
N THR A 66 7.31 5.97 11.54
CA THR A 66 8.44 6.58 12.24
C THR A 66 8.96 7.82 11.50
N THR A 67 8.87 7.82 10.18
CA THR A 67 9.38 8.91 9.34
C THR A 67 8.28 9.72 8.67
N ASN A 68 7.05 9.21 8.61
CA ASN A 68 5.95 9.88 7.92
C ASN A 68 4.62 9.65 8.65
N GLU A 69 4.54 10.19 9.85
CA GLU A 69 3.38 10.05 10.72
C GLU A 69 2.14 10.76 10.15
N TYR A 70 2.35 11.85 9.43
CA TYR A 70 1.24 12.60 8.86
C TYR A 70 0.41 11.76 7.89
N THR A 71 1.06 11.05 6.98
CA THR A 71 0.34 10.22 5.99
C THR A 71 -0.41 9.09 6.68
N VAL A 72 0.16 8.51 7.72
CA VAL A 72 -0.52 7.47 8.51
C VAL A 72 -1.83 8.00 9.07
N GLY A 73 -1.80 9.19 9.67
CA GLY A 73 -3.00 9.82 10.23
C GLY A 73 -4.01 10.21 9.15
N TYR A 74 -3.53 10.75 8.03
CA TYR A 74 -4.37 11.12 6.90
C TYR A 74 -5.16 9.92 6.37
N CYS A 75 -4.51 8.76 6.31
CA CYS A 75 -5.13 7.53 5.83
C CYS A 75 -5.91 6.80 6.92
N MET A 76 -5.99 7.35 8.10
CA MET A 76 -6.72 6.79 9.25
C MET A 76 -6.27 5.37 9.59
N VAL A 77 -4.97 5.14 9.54
CA VAL A 77 -4.37 3.86 9.92
C VAL A 77 -4.14 3.87 11.42
N ARG A 78 -4.72 2.88 12.13
CA ARG A 78 -4.69 2.83 13.59
C ARG A 78 -3.85 1.69 14.14
N GLY A 79 -3.35 0.83 13.31
CA GLY A 79 -2.51 -0.29 13.75
C GLY A 79 -1.60 -0.75 12.63
N PHE A 80 -0.61 -1.55 13.00
CA PHE A 80 0.38 -2.04 12.06
C PHE A 80 0.55 -3.54 12.21
N PRO A 81 0.81 -4.25 11.12
CA PRO A 81 0.89 -3.76 9.75
C PRO A 81 -0.50 -3.61 9.13
N THR A 82 -0.69 -2.58 8.33
CA THR A 82 -1.93 -2.35 7.58
C THR A 82 -1.59 -2.17 6.10
N PHE A 83 -2.37 -2.80 5.25
CA PHE A 83 -2.26 -2.65 3.80
C PHE A 83 -3.52 -1.98 3.28
N VAL A 84 -3.37 -0.97 2.47
CA VAL A 84 -4.51 -0.26 1.89
C VAL A 84 -4.34 -0.24 0.38
N ALA A 85 -5.38 -0.65 -0.34
CA ALA A 85 -5.42 -0.58 -1.79
C ALA A 85 -6.21 0.67 -2.19
N TYR A 86 -5.63 1.45 -3.10
CA TYR A 86 -6.24 2.67 -3.62
C TYR A 86 -6.42 2.53 -5.12
N ASN A 87 -7.53 3.06 -5.61
CA ASN A 87 -7.80 3.09 -7.05
C ASN A 87 -8.53 4.38 -7.39
N LEU A 88 -8.00 5.12 -8.38
CA LEU A 88 -8.59 6.38 -8.85
C LEU A 88 -8.78 7.38 -7.71
N GLY A 89 -7.80 7.48 -6.83
CA GLY A 89 -7.82 8.43 -5.72
C GLY A 89 -8.73 8.04 -4.57
N LYS A 90 -9.22 6.81 -4.55
CA LYS A 90 -10.12 6.33 -3.49
C LYS A 90 -9.63 5.03 -2.91
N GLU A 91 -9.88 4.86 -1.61
CA GLU A 91 -9.61 3.59 -0.95
C GLU A 91 -10.54 2.52 -1.51
N LYS A 92 -9.96 1.43 -2.00
CA LYS A 92 -10.72 0.30 -2.51
C LYS A 92 -10.98 -0.74 -1.42
N ASN A 93 -9.97 -1.02 -0.62
CA ASN A 93 -10.04 -2.02 0.45
C ASN A 93 -8.83 -1.90 1.34
N ARG A 94 -8.90 -2.44 2.56
CA ARG A 94 -7.76 -2.50 3.46
C ARG A 94 -7.74 -3.80 4.25
N LEU A 95 -6.54 -4.18 4.67
CA LEU A 95 -6.32 -5.37 5.48
C LEU A 95 -5.30 -5.06 6.56
N GLN A 96 -5.62 -5.38 7.81
CA GLN A 96 -4.65 -5.34 8.89
C GLN A 96 -4.32 -6.78 9.25
N SER A 97 -3.11 -7.23 8.94
CA SER A 97 -2.70 -8.61 9.19
C SER A 97 -1.19 -8.76 9.18
N ASN A 98 -0.67 -9.59 10.07
CA ASN A 98 0.74 -9.96 10.10
C ASN A 98 0.98 -11.35 9.49
N ASN A 99 0.00 -11.89 8.77
CA ASN A 99 0.09 -13.20 8.14
C ASN A 99 0.38 -13.01 6.65
N THR A 100 1.55 -13.46 6.21
CA THR A 100 1.99 -13.29 4.82
C THR A 100 1.01 -13.89 3.83
N GLU A 101 0.53 -15.10 4.10
CA GLU A 101 -0.41 -15.77 3.19
C GLU A 101 -1.72 -15.00 3.07
N ALA A 102 -2.24 -14.48 4.18
CA ALA A 102 -3.46 -13.68 4.16
C ALA A 102 -3.28 -12.42 3.32
N VAL A 103 -2.11 -11.79 3.40
CA VAL A 103 -1.81 -10.60 2.60
C VAL A 103 -1.76 -10.96 1.11
N ILE A 104 -1.14 -12.08 0.76
CA ILE A 104 -1.04 -12.52 -0.63
C ILE A 104 -2.43 -12.81 -1.20
N ILE A 105 -3.29 -13.47 -0.44
CA ILE A 105 -4.67 -13.73 -0.83
C ILE A 105 -5.42 -12.42 -1.03
N TRP A 106 -5.20 -11.46 -0.13
CA TRP A 106 -5.83 -10.15 -0.22
C TRP A 106 -5.36 -9.38 -1.46
N ILE A 107 -4.08 -9.46 -1.82
CA ILE A 107 -3.55 -8.84 -3.03
C ILE A 107 -4.28 -9.39 -4.26
N ASP A 108 -4.47 -10.70 -4.31
CA ASP A 108 -5.22 -11.32 -5.40
C ASP A 108 -6.66 -10.80 -5.45
N TYR A 109 -7.29 -10.69 -4.29
CA TYR A 109 -8.64 -10.17 -4.18
C TYR A 109 -8.77 -8.73 -4.71
N VAL A 110 -7.87 -7.83 -4.29
CA VAL A 110 -7.97 -6.42 -4.73
C VAL A 110 -7.54 -6.21 -6.17
N SER A 111 -6.81 -7.16 -6.75
CA SER A 111 -6.43 -7.08 -8.16
C SER A 111 -7.60 -7.34 -9.08
N GLU A 112 -8.67 -7.94 -8.58
CA GLU A 112 -9.89 -8.15 -9.34
C GLU A 112 -10.74 -6.89 -9.34
N LYS A 113 -11.51 -6.74 -10.38
CA LYS A 113 -12.35 -5.54 -10.53
C LYS A 113 -13.64 -5.62 -9.74
#